data_c1ede2e297cf82ccc87d54b9a3b450ad
#
_entry.id   c1ede2e297cf82ccc87d54b9a3b450ad
#
_cell.length_a   1.000
_cell.length_b   1.000
_cell.length_c   1.000
_cell.angle_alpha   90.00
_cell.angle_beta   90.00
_cell.angle_gamma   90.00
#
_symmetry.space_group_name_H-M   'P 1'
#
loop_
_entity.id
_entity.type
_entity.pdbx_description
1 polymer ?
#
loop_
_entity_poly.entity_id
_entity_poly.type
_entity_poly.pdbx_seq_one_letter_code
_entity_poly.pdbx_strand_id
1 'polypeptide(L)'
;MKYKMLVLDIDETLLPSSQVISRANLDAVHDAQDAGVFVTVATGRGFLGSKRVIDELGIKGGVINYSGALITDTVTGGVLHVDEIEPQLVCELLSTARELGVHSHLYQGDAIIYERPHPYADRYKRVLGLEGHEDADAAKKLWKNVPKVLYITEPERIPEMLPMLRERFGSRLEIALSSPGFIEFNAPGSHKGTAVKWLARHMGIDIGDVIVMGDNTLDIDMIKCAGLGVAVANGAEEVKRAADVIAPACEDDAVKWVIGNYILQPEGETE
;
A
#
# COMPACT_ATOMS: atom_id res chain seq x y z
N MET A 1 -2.87 -24.84 13.22
CA MET A 1 -3.37 -23.55 12.70
C MET A 1 -2.99 -23.46 11.21
N LYS A 2 -3.98 -23.26 10.35
CA LYS A 2 -3.80 -23.27 8.90
C LYS A 2 -3.02 -22.03 8.40
N TYR A 3 -3.43 -20.85 8.83
CA TYR A 3 -2.83 -19.60 8.34
C TYR A 3 -1.71 -19.12 9.26
N LYS A 4 -0.59 -18.70 8.66
CA LYS A 4 0.65 -18.29 9.33
C LYS A 4 0.99 -16.81 9.16
N MET A 5 0.32 -16.13 8.22
CA MET A 5 0.53 -14.71 7.94
C MET A 5 -0.81 -14.02 7.67
N LEU A 6 -0.97 -12.83 8.24
CA LEU A 6 -2.08 -11.93 7.99
C LEU A 6 -1.54 -10.59 7.47
N VAL A 7 -1.99 -10.17 6.29
CA VAL A 7 -1.62 -8.90 5.66
C VAL A 7 -2.84 -8.00 5.60
N LEU A 8 -2.75 -6.83 6.19
CA LEU A 8 -3.83 -5.86 6.28
C LEU A 8 -3.53 -4.64 5.41
N ASP A 9 -4.44 -4.25 4.52
CA ASP A 9 -4.44 -2.86 4.09
C ASP A 9 -4.80 -1.95 5.26
N ILE A 10 -4.37 -0.67 5.18
CA ILE A 10 -4.58 0.28 6.29
C ILE A 10 -5.87 1.05 6.12
N ASP A 11 -5.97 1.86 5.08
CA ASP A 11 -7.04 2.84 4.92
C ASP A 11 -8.35 2.18 4.50
N GLU A 12 -9.44 2.46 5.22
CA GLU A 12 -10.77 1.89 4.99
C GLU A 12 -10.85 0.34 5.10
N THR A 13 -9.75 -0.33 5.51
CA THR A 13 -9.70 -1.76 5.83
C THR A 13 -9.48 -1.99 7.32
N LEU A 14 -8.36 -1.49 7.86
CA LEU A 14 -8.04 -1.52 9.30
C LEU A 14 -8.42 -0.20 9.98
N LEU A 15 -8.16 0.94 9.30
CA LEU A 15 -8.42 2.29 9.79
C LEU A 15 -9.65 2.86 9.10
N PRO A 16 -10.74 3.09 9.83
CA PRO A 16 -11.90 3.84 9.33
C PRO A 16 -11.54 5.33 9.14
N SER A 17 -12.47 6.09 8.58
CA SER A 17 -12.32 7.54 8.37
C SER A 17 -11.99 8.33 9.66
N SER A 18 -12.34 7.79 10.83
CA SER A 18 -11.96 8.33 12.15
C SER A 18 -10.46 8.26 12.45
N GLN A 19 -9.70 7.49 11.66
CA GLN A 19 -8.25 7.25 11.83
C GLN A 19 -7.87 6.65 13.20
N VAL A 20 -8.79 5.90 13.83
CA VAL A 20 -8.56 5.21 15.11
C VAL A 20 -8.78 3.72 14.93
N ILE A 21 -7.79 2.90 15.28
CA ILE A 21 -7.96 1.44 15.33
C ILE A 21 -8.87 1.11 16.52
N SER A 22 -9.92 0.33 16.31
CA SER A 22 -10.78 -0.09 17.40
C SER A 22 -10.00 -0.95 18.40
N ARG A 23 -10.38 -0.87 19.67
CA ARG A 23 -9.77 -1.72 20.70
C ARG A 23 -9.95 -3.20 20.39
N ALA A 24 -11.09 -3.57 19.82
CA ALA A 24 -11.41 -4.95 19.48
C ALA A 24 -10.52 -5.50 18.34
N ASN A 25 -10.24 -4.70 17.30
CA ASN A 25 -9.30 -5.06 16.24
C ASN A 25 -7.88 -5.16 16.78
N LEU A 26 -7.47 -4.23 17.64
CA LEU A 26 -6.13 -4.22 18.24
C LEU A 26 -5.87 -5.46 19.11
N ASP A 27 -6.81 -5.78 20.01
CA ASP A 27 -6.71 -6.97 20.86
C ASP A 27 -6.66 -8.26 20.03
N ALA A 28 -7.51 -8.38 18.99
CA ALA A 28 -7.52 -9.54 18.12
C ALA A 28 -6.19 -9.71 17.34
N VAL A 29 -5.58 -8.62 16.90
CA VAL A 29 -4.25 -8.66 16.23
C VAL A 29 -3.20 -9.18 17.20
N HIS A 30 -3.16 -8.70 18.45
CA HIS A 30 -2.24 -9.20 19.46
C HIS A 30 -2.47 -10.69 19.77
N ASP A 31 -3.72 -11.11 19.89
CA ASP A 31 -4.06 -12.54 20.10
C ASP A 31 -3.56 -13.42 18.94
N ALA A 32 -3.68 -12.94 17.68
CA ALA A 32 -3.15 -13.65 16.52
C ALA A 32 -1.61 -13.72 16.55
N GLN A 33 -0.95 -12.63 16.94
CA GLN A 33 0.52 -12.59 17.09
C GLN A 33 0.99 -13.54 18.21
N ASP A 34 0.30 -13.56 19.34
CA ASP A 34 0.60 -14.46 20.46
C ASP A 34 0.38 -15.93 20.09
N ALA A 35 -0.57 -16.20 19.17
CA ALA A 35 -0.76 -17.52 18.58
C ALA A 35 0.31 -17.89 17.53
N GLY A 36 1.26 -17.00 17.22
CA GLY A 36 2.38 -17.23 16.30
C GLY A 36 2.11 -16.85 14.85
N VAL A 37 1.05 -16.10 14.55
CA VAL A 37 0.78 -15.58 13.21
C VAL A 37 1.60 -14.32 12.99
N PHE A 38 2.32 -14.25 11.85
CA PHE A 38 2.97 -13.03 11.43
C PHE A 38 1.94 -12.04 10.89
N VAL A 39 1.69 -10.96 11.64
CA VAL A 39 0.77 -9.88 11.20
C VAL A 39 1.58 -8.72 10.64
N THR A 40 1.19 -8.23 9.47
CA THR A 40 1.82 -7.10 8.80
C THR A 40 0.81 -6.26 8.02
N VAL A 41 1.29 -5.15 7.44
CA VAL A 41 0.48 -4.25 6.61
C VAL A 41 1.02 -4.16 5.19
N ALA A 42 0.09 -3.89 4.22
CA ALA A 42 0.40 -3.56 2.84
C ALA A 42 -0.38 -2.31 2.43
N THR A 43 0.32 -1.19 2.28
CA THR A 43 -0.31 0.13 2.12
C THR A 43 0.31 0.98 1.01
N GLY A 44 -0.46 1.92 0.47
CA GLY A 44 0.05 2.98 -0.41
C GLY A 44 0.90 4.03 0.31
N ARG A 45 0.85 4.06 1.65
CA ARG A 45 1.65 4.99 2.46
C ARG A 45 3.13 4.62 2.45
N GLY A 46 4.02 5.62 2.65
CA GLY A 46 5.42 5.38 2.99
C GLY A 46 5.58 4.87 4.43
N PHE A 47 6.81 4.50 4.80
CA PHE A 47 7.09 3.92 6.12
C PHE A 47 6.71 4.87 7.26
N LEU A 48 7.14 6.13 7.24
CA LEU A 48 6.76 7.11 8.27
C LEU A 48 5.23 7.35 8.32
N GLY A 49 4.57 7.38 7.15
CA GLY A 49 3.11 7.55 7.08
C GLY A 49 2.31 6.38 7.66
N SER A 50 2.91 5.19 7.76
CA SER A 50 2.32 4.00 8.38
C SER A 50 2.83 3.73 9.80
N LYS A 51 3.85 4.46 10.26
CA LYS A 51 4.56 4.18 11.51
C LYS A 51 3.65 4.11 12.74
N ARG A 52 2.69 5.02 12.88
CA ARG A 52 1.74 4.99 13.99
C ARG A 52 0.97 3.66 14.04
N VAL A 53 0.46 3.20 12.89
CA VAL A 53 -0.27 1.93 12.80
C VAL A 53 0.65 0.75 13.11
N ILE A 54 1.87 0.76 12.56
CA ILE A 54 2.89 -0.26 12.82
C ILE A 54 3.19 -0.37 14.32
N ASP A 55 3.36 0.76 14.99
CA ASP A 55 3.67 0.80 16.43
C ASP A 55 2.46 0.36 17.28
N GLU A 56 1.24 0.82 16.96
CA GLU A 56 0.02 0.42 17.67
C GLU A 56 -0.26 -1.08 17.56
N LEU A 57 -0.01 -1.69 16.37
CA LEU A 57 -0.15 -3.12 16.16
C LEU A 57 1.03 -3.95 16.68
N GLY A 58 2.13 -3.31 17.11
CA GLY A 58 3.34 -4.00 17.55
C GLY A 58 4.01 -4.84 16.47
N ILE A 59 3.91 -4.46 15.18
CA ILE A 59 4.44 -5.23 14.06
C ILE A 59 5.97 -5.31 14.12
N LYS A 60 6.50 -6.54 14.04
CA LYS A 60 7.94 -6.81 14.00
C LYS A 60 8.30 -7.58 12.73
N GLY A 61 9.15 -7.00 11.89
CA GLY A 61 9.58 -7.58 10.61
C GLY A 61 9.14 -6.75 9.40
N GLY A 62 8.97 -7.38 8.25
CA GLY A 62 8.69 -6.69 7.00
C GLY A 62 7.31 -6.05 6.94
N VAL A 63 7.23 -4.78 6.53
CA VAL A 63 5.99 -4.06 6.17
C VAL A 63 6.07 -3.61 4.73
N ILE A 64 4.93 -3.65 4.04
CA ILE A 64 4.83 -3.34 2.61
C ILE A 64 4.30 -1.92 2.46
N ASN A 65 5.12 -1.06 1.85
CA ASN A 65 4.85 0.35 1.61
C ASN A 65 4.78 0.68 0.12
N TYR A 66 4.32 1.89 -0.22
CA TYR A 66 4.24 2.42 -1.59
C TYR A 66 3.57 1.46 -2.57
N SER A 67 2.41 0.88 -2.15
CA SER A 67 1.60 -0.04 -2.96
C SER A 67 2.36 -1.31 -3.41
N GLY A 68 3.41 -1.71 -2.67
CA GLY A 68 4.22 -2.89 -2.95
C GLY A 68 5.65 -2.59 -3.38
N ALA A 69 5.98 -1.35 -3.72
CA ALA A 69 7.30 -0.99 -4.26
C ALA A 69 8.43 -1.01 -3.21
N LEU A 70 8.10 -1.00 -1.91
CA LEU A 70 9.09 -0.99 -0.84
C LEU A 70 8.67 -1.95 0.28
N ILE A 71 9.61 -2.76 0.76
CA ILE A 71 9.44 -3.55 1.98
C ILE A 71 10.52 -3.13 2.97
N THR A 72 10.07 -2.65 4.14
CA THR A 72 10.96 -2.16 5.20
C THR A 72 10.85 -3.06 6.43
N ASP A 73 11.97 -3.38 7.06
CA ASP A 73 12.01 -4.09 8.33
C ASP A 73 11.78 -3.11 9.49
N THR A 74 10.75 -3.33 10.29
CA THR A 74 10.38 -2.45 11.40
C THR A 74 11.37 -2.51 12.57
N VAL A 75 12.15 -3.59 12.71
CA VAL A 75 13.10 -3.79 13.80
C VAL A 75 14.41 -3.06 13.53
N THR A 76 14.92 -3.18 12.31
CA THR A 76 16.21 -2.57 11.92
C THR A 76 16.05 -1.21 11.24
N GLY A 77 14.85 -0.90 10.73
CA GLY A 77 14.60 0.25 9.85
C GLY A 77 15.20 0.07 8.44
N GLY A 78 15.76 -1.10 8.15
CA GLY A 78 16.43 -1.39 6.89
C GLY A 78 15.45 -1.74 5.77
N VAL A 79 15.84 -1.45 4.52
CA VAL A 79 15.10 -1.87 3.34
C VAL A 79 15.38 -3.34 3.08
N LEU A 80 14.32 -4.17 3.05
CA LEU A 80 14.39 -5.59 2.68
C LEU A 80 14.27 -5.79 1.17
N HIS A 81 13.43 -4.98 0.53
CA HIS A 81 13.19 -5.03 -0.92
C HIS A 81 12.74 -3.67 -1.43
N VAL A 82 13.17 -3.33 -2.65
CA VAL A 82 12.70 -2.15 -3.37
C VAL A 82 12.59 -2.46 -4.86
N ASP A 83 11.42 -2.16 -5.42
CA ASP A 83 11.21 -2.08 -6.87
C ASP A 83 11.38 -0.61 -7.26
N GLU A 84 12.56 -0.24 -7.79
CA GLU A 84 12.82 1.14 -8.18
C GLU A 84 12.37 1.44 -9.61
N ILE A 85 11.83 2.62 -9.82
CA ILE A 85 11.60 3.16 -11.16
C ILE A 85 12.96 3.49 -11.77
N GLU A 86 13.18 3.05 -13.02
CA GLU A 86 14.43 3.38 -13.75
C GLU A 86 14.70 4.89 -13.72
N PRO A 87 15.93 5.35 -13.38
CA PRO A 87 16.23 6.77 -13.21
C PRO A 87 15.86 7.66 -14.41
N GLN A 88 16.00 7.15 -15.64
CA GLN A 88 15.60 7.86 -16.86
C GLN A 88 14.08 8.04 -16.93
N LEU A 89 13.31 7.04 -16.50
CA LEU A 89 11.84 7.14 -16.45
C LEU A 89 11.38 8.16 -15.39
N VAL A 90 12.08 8.27 -14.26
CA VAL A 90 11.80 9.33 -13.28
C VAL A 90 11.97 10.71 -13.93
N CYS A 91 13.05 10.95 -14.68
CA CYS A 91 13.26 12.20 -15.42
C CYS A 91 12.14 12.45 -16.44
N GLU A 92 11.75 11.41 -17.21
CA GLU A 92 10.65 11.51 -18.18
C GLU A 92 9.32 11.85 -17.50
N LEU A 93 9.00 11.21 -16.37
CA LEU A 93 7.78 11.48 -15.60
C LEU A 93 7.75 12.94 -15.11
N LEU A 94 8.80 13.41 -14.43
CA LEU A 94 8.83 14.79 -13.93
C LEU A 94 8.74 15.82 -15.05
N SER A 95 9.40 15.57 -16.19
CA SER A 95 9.31 16.42 -17.37
C SER A 95 7.90 16.44 -17.97
N THR A 96 7.24 15.28 -18.06
CA THR A 96 5.87 15.15 -18.55
C THR A 96 4.87 15.87 -17.62
N ALA A 97 5.04 15.76 -16.31
CA ALA A 97 4.18 16.49 -15.37
C ALA A 97 4.27 18.01 -15.57
N ARG A 98 5.48 18.52 -15.85
CA ARG A 98 5.71 19.94 -16.17
C ARG A 98 5.02 20.33 -17.47
N GLU A 99 5.12 19.51 -18.53
CA GLU A 99 4.42 19.72 -19.82
C GLU A 99 2.91 19.79 -19.64
N LEU A 100 2.35 18.92 -18.78
CA LEU A 100 0.93 18.85 -18.49
C LEU A 100 0.44 19.92 -17.50
N GLY A 101 1.37 20.65 -16.86
CA GLY A 101 1.02 21.66 -15.85
C GLY A 101 0.37 21.07 -14.60
N VAL A 102 0.79 19.86 -14.18
CA VAL A 102 0.31 19.20 -12.97
C VAL A 102 1.41 19.15 -11.91
N HIS A 103 1.01 19.07 -10.63
CA HIS A 103 1.97 18.82 -9.56
C HIS A 103 2.51 17.40 -9.64
N SER A 104 3.82 17.25 -9.47
CA SER A 104 4.45 15.95 -9.32
C SER A 104 5.51 15.97 -8.23
N HIS A 105 5.70 14.83 -7.59
CA HIS A 105 6.85 14.58 -6.74
C HIS A 105 7.29 13.12 -6.84
N LEU A 106 8.57 12.89 -6.62
CA LEU A 106 9.13 11.57 -6.39
C LEU A 106 9.31 11.32 -4.89
N TYR A 107 9.34 10.06 -4.50
CA TYR A 107 9.67 9.64 -3.15
C TYR A 107 11.15 9.24 -3.06
N GLN A 108 11.84 9.73 -2.04
CA GLN A 108 13.23 9.42 -1.76
C GLN A 108 13.38 9.12 -0.26
N GLY A 109 13.42 7.85 0.10
CA GLY A 109 13.27 7.45 1.49
C GLY A 109 11.92 7.91 2.05
N ASP A 110 11.95 8.60 3.18
CA ASP A 110 10.76 9.19 3.82
C ASP A 110 10.54 10.68 3.47
N ALA A 111 11.09 11.14 2.34
CA ALA A 111 10.92 12.50 1.84
C ALA A 111 10.26 12.50 0.46
N ILE A 112 9.64 13.63 0.11
CA ILE A 112 9.20 13.92 -1.25
C ILE A 112 10.08 15.01 -1.88
N ILE A 113 10.44 14.82 -3.15
CA ILE A 113 11.20 15.78 -3.93
C ILE A 113 10.28 16.31 -5.04
N TYR A 114 10.18 17.63 -5.18
CA TYR A 114 9.34 18.30 -6.17
C TYR A 114 10.08 19.50 -6.77
N GLU A 115 9.76 19.86 -8.03
CA GLU A 115 10.45 20.95 -8.73
C GLU A 115 10.05 22.34 -8.29
N ARG A 116 8.81 22.52 -7.81
CA ARG A 116 8.26 23.82 -7.40
C ARG A 116 7.33 23.65 -6.21
N PRO A 117 7.30 24.63 -5.30
CA PRO A 117 6.30 24.67 -4.25
C PRO A 117 4.89 24.59 -4.83
N HIS A 118 4.02 23.81 -4.19
CA HIS A 118 2.63 23.66 -4.59
C HIS A 118 1.76 23.39 -3.37
N PRO A 119 0.54 23.94 -3.28
CA PRO A 119 -0.35 23.69 -2.15
C PRO A 119 -0.62 22.20 -1.89
N TYR A 120 -0.61 21.36 -2.93
CA TYR A 120 -0.72 19.90 -2.79
C TYR A 120 0.48 19.32 -2.04
N ALA A 121 1.72 19.74 -2.35
CA ALA A 121 2.91 19.26 -1.64
C ALA A 121 2.84 19.63 -0.15
N ASP A 122 2.44 20.85 0.19
CA ASP A 122 2.34 21.31 1.57
C ASP A 122 1.23 20.59 2.35
N ARG A 123 0.09 20.34 1.71
CA ARG A 123 -0.98 19.53 2.30
C ARG A 123 -0.53 18.10 2.52
N TYR A 124 0.11 17.50 1.51
CA TYR A 124 0.56 16.12 1.53
C TYR A 124 1.61 15.86 2.62
N LYS A 125 2.61 16.75 2.73
CA LYS A 125 3.62 16.72 3.81
C LYS A 125 2.96 16.75 5.20
N ARG A 126 2.00 17.66 5.41
CA ARG A 126 1.31 17.78 6.72
C ARG A 126 0.49 16.56 7.08
N VAL A 127 -0.21 15.97 6.09
CA VAL A 127 -1.08 14.80 6.34
C VAL A 127 -0.25 13.54 6.62
N LEU A 128 0.87 13.36 5.90
CA LEU A 128 1.68 12.15 6.01
C LEU A 128 2.91 12.31 6.92
N GLY A 129 3.18 13.51 7.43
CA GLY A 129 4.37 13.76 8.27
C GLY A 129 5.70 13.65 7.51
N LEU A 130 5.69 13.79 6.17
CA LEU A 130 6.87 13.65 5.34
C LEU A 130 7.65 14.97 5.24
N GLU A 131 8.97 14.87 5.14
CA GLU A 131 9.80 16.00 4.70
C GLU A 131 9.59 16.27 3.21
N GLY A 132 9.72 17.53 2.79
CA GLY A 132 9.59 17.91 1.39
C GLY A 132 10.71 18.86 0.97
N HIS A 133 11.41 18.51 -0.09
CA HIS A 133 12.54 19.26 -0.62
C HIS A 133 12.23 19.77 -2.02
N GLU A 134 12.42 21.08 -2.20
CA GLU A 134 12.35 21.70 -3.52
C GLU A 134 13.68 21.47 -4.25
N ASP A 135 13.59 20.99 -5.49
CA ASP A 135 14.72 20.85 -6.40
C ASP A 135 14.29 21.20 -7.83
N ALA A 136 14.53 22.43 -8.23
CA ALA A 136 14.15 22.95 -9.55
C ALA A 136 14.74 22.14 -10.73
N ASP A 137 15.78 21.36 -10.48
CA ASP A 137 16.45 20.50 -11.46
C ASP A 137 16.13 19.02 -11.27
N ALA A 138 15.11 18.67 -10.49
CA ALA A 138 14.77 17.27 -10.18
C ALA A 138 14.61 16.41 -11.44
N ALA A 139 13.96 16.94 -12.49
CA ALA A 139 13.78 16.24 -13.77
C ALA A 139 15.08 16.04 -14.59
N LYS A 140 16.20 16.64 -14.18
CA LYS A 140 17.50 16.50 -14.84
C LYS A 140 18.45 15.56 -14.10
N LYS A 141 18.06 15.07 -12.92
CA LYS A 141 18.88 14.23 -12.04
C LYS A 141 18.46 12.78 -12.15
N LEU A 142 19.44 11.88 -12.26
CA LEU A 142 19.21 10.44 -12.24
C LEU A 142 19.03 9.96 -10.79
N TRP A 143 17.80 10.03 -10.31
CA TRP A 143 17.41 9.55 -8.97
C TRP A 143 17.44 8.02 -8.92
N LYS A 144 18.02 7.46 -7.86
CA LYS A 144 18.04 6.02 -7.59
C LYS A 144 17.16 5.70 -6.40
N ASN A 145 16.75 4.43 -6.30
CA ASN A 145 15.88 3.94 -5.22
C ASN A 145 14.56 4.73 -5.10
N VAL A 146 13.98 5.11 -6.23
CA VAL A 146 12.68 5.80 -6.30
C VAL A 146 11.60 4.74 -6.41
N PRO A 147 10.86 4.43 -5.33
CA PRO A 147 9.80 3.42 -5.38
C PRO A 147 8.56 3.93 -6.10
N LYS A 148 8.32 5.25 -6.07
CA LYS A 148 7.09 5.83 -6.61
C LYS A 148 7.28 7.28 -7.05
N VAL A 149 6.58 7.65 -8.13
CA VAL A 149 6.29 9.04 -8.52
C VAL A 149 4.78 9.26 -8.43
N LEU A 150 4.36 10.41 -7.93
CA LEU A 150 2.94 10.77 -7.81
C LEU A 150 2.66 12.04 -8.61
N TYR A 151 1.58 12.02 -9.41
CA TYR A 151 0.97 13.24 -9.95
C TYR A 151 -0.28 13.58 -9.16
N ILE A 152 -0.49 14.86 -8.88
CA ILE A 152 -1.69 15.37 -8.24
C ILE A 152 -2.29 16.47 -9.13
N THR A 153 -3.57 16.30 -9.45
CA THR A 153 -4.33 17.21 -10.30
C THR A 153 -5.80 17.24 -9.88
N GLU A 154 -6.60 18.07 -10.51
CA GLU A 154 -8.05 18.05 -10.39
C GLU A 154 -8.61 16.73 -10.93
N PRO A 155 -9.55 16.06 -10.23
CA PRO A 155 -10.11 14.76 -10.65
C PRO A 155 -10.70 14.77 -12.06
N GLU A 156 -11.24 15.90 -12.50
CA GLU A 156 -11.87 16.09 -13.79
C GLU A 156 -10.90 15.98 -14.97
N ARG A 157 -9.59 16.16 -14.72
CA ARG A 157 -8.53 16.02 -15.74
C ARG A 157 -8.08 14.57 -15.95
N ILE A 158 -8.39 13.67 -15.01
CA ILE A 158 -7.96 12.26 -15.08
C ILE A 158 -8.42 11.55 -16.36
N PRO A 159 -9.72 11.67 -16.78
CA PRO A 159 -10.20 10.98 -17.98
C PRO A 159 -9.44 11.34 -19.27
N GLU A 160 -8.94 12.57 -19.37
CA GLU A 160 -8.13 13.03 -20.51
C GLU A 160 -6.68 12.55 -20.40
N MET A 161 -6.08 12.67 -19.22
CA MET A 161 -4.67 12.41 -18.99
C MET A 161 -4.32 10.91 -18.97
N LEU A 162 -5.15 10.11 -18.31
CA LEU A 162 -4.83 8.71 -18.04
C LEU A 162 -4.59 7.86 -19.29
N PRO A 163 -5.40 7.96 -20.38
CA PRO A 163 -5.15 7.25 -21.62
C PRO A 163 -3.79 7.58 -22.24
N MET A 164 -3.45 8.87 -22.31
CA MET A 164 -2.17 9.35 -22.84
C MET A 164 -0.98 8.85 -22.00
N LEU A 165 -1.10 8.91 -20.67
CA LEU A 165 -0.04 8.42 -19.77
C LEU A 165 0.13 6.91 -19.90
N ARG A 166 -0.96 6.15 -20.04
CA ARG A 166 -0.90 4.71 -20.28
C ARG A 166 -0.28 4.36 -21.64
N GLU A 167 -0.58 5.11 -22.68
CA GLU A 167 0.07 4.95 -23.99
C GLU A 167 1.58 5.21 -23.90
N ARG A 168 1.98 6.29 -23.23
CA ARG A 168 3.40 6.70 -23.12
C ARG A 168 4.22 5.82 -22.18
N PHE A 169 3.66 5.39 -21.06
CA PHE A 169 4.40 4.75 -19.97
C PHE A 169 3.92 3.34 -19.61
N GLY A 170 2.70 2.93 -19.97
CA GLY A 170 2.07 1.71 -19.47
C GLY A 170 2.77 0.39 -19.83
N SER A 171 3.67 0.38 -20.84
CA SER A 171 4.52 -0.77 -21.12
C SER A 171 5.79 -0.82 -20.24
N ARG A 172 6.09 0.25 -19.51
CA ARG A 172 7.32 0.45 -18.75
C ARG A 172 7.08 0.70 -17.25
N LEU A 173 5.84 1.02 -16.86
CA LEU A 173 5.46 1.37 -15.49
C LEU A 173 4.07 0.83 -15.16
N GLU A 174 3.84 0.51 -13.89
CA GLU A 174 2.51 0.39 -13.33
C GLU A 174 1.91 1.78 -13.13
N ILE A 175 0.67 1.98 -13.60
CA ILE A 175 -0.06 3.25 -13.48
C ILE A 175 -1.38 2.99 -12.80
N ALA A 176 -1.54 3.54 -11.60
CA ALA A 176 -2.71 3.33 -10.76
C ALA A 176 -3.34 4.65 -10.31
N LEU A 177 -4.62 4.59 -9.96
CA LEU A 177 -5.35 5.68 -9.31
C LEU A 177 -5.59 5.27 -7.85
N SER A 178 -5.04 6.04 -6.90
CA SER A 178 -5.19 5.74 -5.46
C SER A 178 -6.22 6.61 -4.76
N SER A 179 -6.45 7.80 -5.28
CA SER A 179 -7.42 8.76 -4.76
C SER A 179 -7.90 9.69 -5.88
N PRO A 180 -9.02 10.38 -5.72
CA PRO A 180 -9.45 11.37 -6.71
C PRO A 180 -8.35 12.39 -7.00
N GLY A 181 -7.94 12.50 -8.27
CA GLY A 181 -6.87 13.40 -8.71
C GLY A 181 -5.44 12.87 -8.54
N PHE A 182 -5.23 11.62 -8.05
CA PHE A 182 -3.92 11.05 -7.80
C PHE A 182 -3.60 9.97 -8.84
N ILE A 183 -2.49 10.14 -9.57
CA ILE A 183 -1.96 9.14 -10.50
C ILE A 183 -0.61 8.69 -9.97
N GLU A 184 -0.53 7.42 -9.58
CA GLU A 184 0.68 6.78 -9.08
C GLU A 184 1.43 6.06 -10.19
N PHE A 185 2.75 6.17 -10.17
CA PHE A 185 3.65 5.44 -11.06
C PHE A 185 4.62 4.64 -10.21
N ASN A 186 4.66 3.34 -10.45
CA ASN A 186 5.56 2.39 -9.81
C ASN A 186 6.35 1.61 -10.87
N ALA A 187 7.38 0.88 -10.46
CA ALA A 187 8.12 -0.01 -11.34
C ALA A 187 7.21 -1.11 -11.93
N PRO A 188 7.55 -1.67 -13.11
CA PRO A 188 6.73 -2.71 -13.74
C PRO A 188 6.55 -3.92 -12.83
N GLY A 189 5.32 -4.39 -12.70
CA GLY A 189 4.97 -5.53 -11.86
C GLY A 189 5.04 -5.25 -10.35
N SER A 190 5.30 -4.01 -9.95
CA SER A 190 5.29 -3.61 -8.55
C SER A 190 3.86 -3.30 -8.10
N HIS A 191 3.29 -4.21 -7.34
CA HIS A 191 1.98 -4.07 -6.72
C HIS A 191 1.90 -4.88 -5.43
N LYS A 192 0.88 -4.64 -4.59
CA LYS A 192 0.74 -5.30 -3.28
C LYS A 192 0.83 -6.83 -3.36
N GLY A 193 0.28 -7.45 -4.40
CA GLY A 193 0.31 -8.91 -4.56
C GLY A 193 1.72 -9.48 -4.79
N THR A 194 2.57 -8.82 -5.59
CA THR A 194 3.98 -9.24 -5.78
C THR A 194 4.77 -9.07 -4.49
N ALA A 195 4.55 -7.98 -3.77
CA ALA A 195 5.20 -7.73 -2.49
C ALA A 195 4.79 -8.73 -1.40
N VAL A 196 3.49 -9.09 -1.31
CA VAL A 196 3.00 -10.13 -0.39
C VAL A 196 3.66 -11.48 -0.70
N LYS A 197 3.72 -11.89 -1.98
CA LYS A 197 4.42 -13.12 -2.39
C LYS A 197 5.90 -13.08 -2.04
N TRP A 198 6.55 -11.94 -2.25
CA TRP A 198 7.97 -11.77 -1.92
C TRP A 198 8.18 -11.91 -0.40
N LEU A 199 7.37 -11.20 0.40
CA LEU A 199 7.49 -11.22 1.87
C LEU A 199 7.18 -12.60 2.45
N ALA A 200 6.12 -13.26 1.99
CA ALA A 200 5.80 -14.62 2.40
C ALA A 200 6.97 -15.59 2.11
N ARG A 201 7.54 -15.54 0.90
CA ARG A 201 8.73 -16.34 0.55
C ARG A 201 9.93 -16.01 1.42
N HIS A 202 10.19 -14.73 1.69
CA HIS A 202 11.28 -14.28 2.55
C HIS A 202 11.15 -14.82 3.98
N MET A 203 9.92 -14.90 4.49
CA MET A 203 9.59 -15.47 5.80
C MET A 203 9.49 -17.00 5.81
N GLY A 204 9.65 -17.68 4.66
CA GLY A 204 9.48 -19.13 4.56
C GLY A 204 8.02 -19.60 4.71
N ILE A 205 7.04 -18.74 4.42
CA ILE A 205 5.60 -19.01 4.52
C ILE A 205 5.06 -19.28 3.12
N ASP A 206 4.29 -20.36 2.96
CA ASP A 206 3.57 -20.64 1.72
C ASP A 206 2.47 -19.60 1.50
N ILE A 207 2.30 -19.13 0.26
CA ILE A 207 1.28 -18.14 -0.06
C ILE A 207 -0.15 -18.67 0.22
N GLY A 208 -0.35 -19.98 0.18
CA GLY A 208 -1.59 -20.65 0.57
C GLY A 208 -1.89 -20.56 2.08
N ASP A 209 -0.90 -20.24 2.91
CA ASP A 209 -1.03 -20.05 4.35
C ASP A 209 -1.17 -18.56 4.74
N VAL A 210 -1.41 -17.68 3.75
CA VAL A 210 -1.55 -16.22 3.94
C VAL A 210 -3.01 -15.80 3.84
N ILE A 211 -3.46 -14.98 4.79
CA ILE A 211 -4.70 -14.20 4.69
C ILE A 211 -4.34 -12.77 4.29
N VAL A 212 -5.08 -12.17 3.39
CA VAL A 212 -4.98 -10.73 3.06
C VAL A 212 -6.35 -10.08 3.17
N MET A 213 -6.35 -8.80 3.61
CA MET A 213 -7.58 -8.00 3.69
C MET A 213 -7.40 -6.67 2.96
N GLY A 214 -8.42 -6.25 2.22
CA GLY A 214 -8.40 -4.98 1.48
C GLY A 214 -9.79 -4.47 1.10
N ASP A 215 -9.85 -3.23 0.60
CA ASP A 215 -11.08 -2.53 0.21
C ASP A 215 -11.01 -1.88 -1.18
N ASN A 216 -9.79 -1.61 -1.68
CA ASN A 216 -9.55 -0.82 -2.88
C ASN A 216 -9.10 -1.70 -4.06
N THR A 217 -9.25 -1.19 -5.29
CA THR A 217 -8.81 -1.89 -6.52
C THR A 217 -7.32 -2.21 -6.52
N LEU A 218 -6.48 -1.44 -5.79
CA LEU A 218 -5.06 -1.73 -5.58
C LEU A 218 -4.80 -3.01 -4.73
N ASP A 219 -5.84 -3.54 -4.06
CA ASP A 219 -5.73 -4.74 -3.24
C ASP A 219 -6.08 -6.02 -4.00
N ILE A 220 -6.68 -5.90 -5.18
CA ILE A 220 -7.17 -7.04 -5.96
C ILE A 220 -6.07 -8.08 -6.20
N ASP A 221 -4.85 -7.62 -6.51
CA ASP A 221 -3.74 -8.54 -6.80
C ASP A 221 -3.26 -9.31 -5.56
N MET A 222 -3.25 -8.68 -4.38
CA MET A 222 -2.93 -9.42 -3.15
C MET A 222 -4.09 -10.34 -2.74
N ILE A 223 -5.34 -9.89 -2.87
CA ILE A 223 -6.54 -10.69 -2.60
C ILE A 223 -6.55 -11.98 -3.44
N LYS A 224 -6.28 -11.87 -4.74
CA LYS A 224 -6.27 -13.02 -5.65
C LYS A 224 -5.11 -13.98 -5.45
N CYS A 225 -4.00 -13.53 -4.89
CA CYS A 225 -2.81 -14.38 -4.80
C CYS A 225 -2.66 -15.13 -3.48
N ALA A 226 -3.37 -14.74 -2.45
CA ALA A 226 -3.28 -15.34 -1.11
C ALA A 226 -4.10 -16.63 -0.98
N GLY A 227 -3.84 -17.37 0.10
CA GLY A 227 -4.63 -18.57 0.44
C GLY A 227 -6.05 -18.25 0.91
N LEU A 228 -6.28 -17.02 1.40
CA LEU A 228 -7.61 -16.46 1.68
C LEU A 228 -7.57 -14.94 1.40
N GLY A 229 -8.27 -14.53 0.38
CA GLY A 229 -8.48 -13.12 0.05
C GLY A 229 -9.79 -12.60 0.64
N VAL A 230 -9.71 -11.55 1.45
CA VAL A 230 -10.86 -10.96 2.16
C VAL A 230 -11.09 -9.52 1.70
N ALA A 231 -12.32 -9.21 1.31
CA ALA A 231 -12.77 -7.84 1.13
C ALA A 231 -13.59 -7.39 2.33
N VAL A 232 -13.46 -6.12 2.76
CA VAL A 232 -14.39 -5.54 3.73
C VAL A 232 -15.67 -5.08 3.05
N ALA A 233 -16.79 -5.07 3.77
CA ALA A 233 -18.13 -4.76 3.23
C ALA A 233 -18.24 -3.34 2.66
N ASN A 234 -17.47 -2.37 3.19
CA ASN A 234 -17.38 -1.00 2.66
C ASN A 234 -16.47 -0.90 1.42
N GLY A 235 -15.77 -1.97 1.02
CA GLY A 235 -14.88 -1.98 -0.14
C GLY A 235 -15.60 -1.87 -1.48
N ALA A 236 -14.84 -1.57 -2.52
CA ALA A 236 -15.34 -1.45 -3.89
C ALA A 236 -15.93 -2.77 -4.40
N GLU A 237 -16.96 -2.70 -5.26
CA GLU A 237 -17.64 -3.89 -5.79
C GLU A 237 -16.70 -4.83 -6.56
N GLU A 238 -15.68 -4.28 -7.23
CA GLU A 238 -14.69 -5.08 -7.95
C GLU A 238 -13.80 -5.89 -6.99
N VAL A 239 -13.49 -5.32 -5.82
CA VAL A 239 -12.71 -5.99 -4.77
C VAL A 239 -13.52 -7.10 -4.13
N LYS A 240 -14.79 -6.84 -3.79
CA LYS A 240 -15.71 -7.85 -3.25
C LYS A 240 -15.92 -9.03 -4.20
N ARG A 241 -15.96 -8.78 -5.51
CA ARG A 241 -16.04 -9.85 -6.53
C ARG A 241 -14.77 -10.66 -6.68
N ALA A 242 -13.62 -10.08 -6.32
CA ALA A 242 -12.32 -10.74 -6.41
C ALA A 242 -11.98 -11.57 -5.17
N ALA A 243 -12.64 -11.31 -4.04
CA ALA A 243 -12.37 -11.91 -2.75
C ALA A 243 -13.07 -13.27 -2.58
N ASP A 244 -12.47 -14.14 -1.77
CA ASP A 244 -13.06 -15.42 -1.33
C ASP A 244 -14.14 -15.20 -0.27
N VAL A 245 -13.95 -14.14 0.55
CA VAL A 245 -14.82 -13.82 1.69
C VAL A 245 -15.05 -12.31 1.77
N ILE A 246 -16.27 -11.92 2.15
CA ILE A 246 -16.61 -10.55 2.51
C ILE A 246 -16.77 -10.48 4.03
N ALA A 247 -15.87 -9.76 4.69
CA ALA A 247 -15.92 -9.45 6.11
C ALA A 247 -16.90 -8.30 6.39
N PRO A 248 -17.28 -8.06 7.64
CA PRO A 248 -18.01 -6.84 8.03
C PRO A 248 -17.32 -5.56 7.53
N ALA A 249 -17.97 -4.41 7.66
CA ALA A 249 -17.35 -3.14 7.31
C ALA A 249 -16.17 -2.82 8.26
N CYS A 250 -15.24 -1.99 7.79
CA CYS A 250 -14.09 -1.55 8.57
C CYS A 250 -14.51 -1.01 9.96
N GLU A 251 -15.60 -0.27 10.04
CA GLU A 251 -16.15 0.30 11.28
C GLU A 251 -16.77 -0.76 12.21
N ASP A 252 -17.05 -1.97 11.71
CA ASP A 252 -17.68 -3.08 12.42
C ASP A 252 -16.68 -4.19 12.83
N ASP A 253 -15.45 -3.81 13.15
CA ASP A 253 -14.37 -4.71 13.61
C ASP A 253 -14.06 -5.86 12.64
N ALA A 254 -13.95 -5.57 11.35
CA ALA A 254 -13.69 -6.54 10.28
C ALA A 254 -12.46 -7.42 10.55
N VAL A 255 -11.37 -6.83 11.06
CA VAL A 255 -10.11 -7.56 11.32
C VAL A 255 -10.30 -8.58 12.45
N LYS A 256 -10.96 -8.19 13.56
CA LYS A 256 -11.32 -9.10 14.63
C LYS A 256 -12.20 -10.25 14.12
N TRP A 257 -13.16 -9.95 13.26
CA TRP A 257 -14.05 -10.96 12.70
C TRP A 257 -13.24 -11.99 11.88
N VAL A 258 -12.31 -11.57 11.03
CA VAL A 258 -11.46 -12.48 10.24
C VAL A 258 -10.56 -13.32 11.16
N ILE A 259 -9.91 -12.70 12.13
CA ILE A 259 -9.03 -13.40 13.07
C ILE A 259 -9.81 -14.46 13.85
N GLY A 260 -10.99 -14.10 14.37
CA GLY A 260 -11.84 -15.03 15.12
C GLY A 260 -12.33 -16.22 14.30
N ASN A 261 -12.68 -16.01 13.02
CA ASN A 261 -13.25 -17.06 12.19
C ASN A 261 -12.20 -17.94 11.45
N TYR A 262 -10.99 -17.43 11.20
CA TYR A 262 -10.02 -18.15 10.35
C TYR A 262 -8.68 -18.41 11.01
N ILE A 263 -8.34 -17.74 12.11
CA ILE A 263 -7.05 -17.88 12.79
C ILE A 263 -7.17 -18.57 14.13
N LEU A 264 -8.06 -18.06 15.01
CA LEU A 264 -8.16 -18.50 16.40
C LEU A 264 -9.19 -19.61 16.66
N GLN A 265 -9.92 -20.05 15.64
CA GLN A 265 -10.84 -21.19 15.81
C GLN A 265 -10.05 -22.47 16.12
N PRO A 266 -10.48 -23.29 17.09
CA PRO A 266 -9.90 -24.62 17.30
C PRO A 266 -10.14 -25.49 16.05
N GLU A 267 -9.10 -26.21 15.60
CA GLU A 267 -9.23 -27.19 14.52
C GLU A 267 -10.27 -28.24 14.95
N GLY A 268 -11.47 -28.20 14.39
CA GLY A 268 -12.46 -29.25 14.67
C GLY A 268 -13.93 -28.88 14.57
N GLU A 269 -14.31 -27.62 14.39
CA GLU A 269 -15.72 -27.23 14.22
C GLU A 269 -15.99 -26.66 12.82
N THR A 270 -15.93 -27.52 11.81
CA THR A 270 -16.63 -27.30 10.53
C THR A 270 -17.95 -28.07 10.61
N GLU A 271 -19.06 -27.39 10.92
CA GLU A 271 -20.40 -27.87 10.62
C GLU A 271 -20.69 -27.87 9.12
#